data_b33d5779e48cb5fe065244845edfe226
#
_entry.id   b33d5779e48cb5fe065244845edfe226
#
_cell.length_a   1.000
_cell.length_b   1.000
_cell.length_c   1.000
_cell.angle_alpha   90.00
_cell.angle_beta   90.00
_cell.angle_gamma   90.00
#
_symmetry.space_group_name_H-M   'P 1'
#
loop_
_entity.id
_entity.type
_entity.pdbx_description
1 polymer ?
#
loop_
_entity_poly.entity_id
_entity_poly.type
_entity_poly.pdbx_seq_one_letter_code
_entity_poly.pdbx_strand_id
1 'polypeptide(L)'
;MAKNLVIVESPAKAKTIEKYLGKDYTVRSSVGHIRDLVKKGLGVDTENDFEPNYEISPDKKTIVKELKALAKKAEIVWLATDEDREGEAISWHLLEALDLDESKTRRVVYNEITEDAILKAINNPRTIDFNLVNAQQARRVLDRLVGFELSPVLWRKVKPSLSAGRVQSVAVRLIVEREREIEGFTSVNSFRVVAHF
;
A
#
# COMPACT_ATOMS: atom_id res chain seq x y z
N MET A 1 9.53 -11.27 -27.76
CA MET A 1 8.83 -10.45 -26.74
C MET A 1 8.85 -11.26 -25.45
N ALA A 2 9.05 -10.63 -24.30
CA ALA A 2 9.03 -11.36 -23.04
C ALA A 2 7.65 -12.00 -22.81
N LYS A 3 7.64 -13.25 -22.37
CA LYS A 3 6.42 -14.03 -22.15
C LYS A 3 5.72 -13.63 -20.84
N ASN A 4 6.48 -13.09 -19.91
CA ASN A 4 6.04 -12.79 -18.56
C ASN A 4 6.08 -11.29 -18.29
N LEU A 5 5.01 -10.73 -17.71
CA LEU A 5 4.96 -9.37 -17.17
C LEU A 5 4.96 -9.46 -15.66
N VAL A 6 5.94 -8.83 -15.01
CA VAL A 6 5.98 -8.68 -13.54
C VAL A 6 5.63 -7.25 -13.20
N ILE A 7 4.65 -7.04 -12.33
CA ILE A 7 4.23 -5.71 -11.87
C ILE A 7 4.56 -5.58 -10.38
N VAL A 8 5.37 -4.58 -10.07
CA VAL A 8 5.77 -4.21 -8.70
C VAL A 8 5.24 -2.82 -8.35
N GLU A 9 5.28 -2.43 -7.07
CA GLU A 9 4.77 -1.12 -6.64
C GLU A 9 5.73 0.05 -6.88
N SER A 10 7.07 -0.19 -6.99
CA SER A 10 8.03 0.91 -7.11
C SER A 10 9.01 0.74 -8.28
N PRO A 11 9.42 1.84 -8.94
CA PRO A 11 10.40 1.80 -10.03
C PRO A 11 11.78 1.27 -9.59
N ALA A 12 12.17 1.51 -8.35
CA ALA A 12 13.44 1.01 -7.81
C ALA A 12 13.43 -0.52 -7.74
N LYS A 13 12.35 -1.13 -7.22
CA LYS A 13 12.17 -2.58 -7.20
C LYS A 13 12.14 -3.15 -8.61
N ALA A 14 11.41 -2.51 -9.55
CA ALA A 14 11.35 -2.97 -10.94
C ALA A 14 12.74 -3.12 -11.55
N LYS A 15 13.57 -2.11 -11.40
CA LYS A 15 14.94 -2.08 -11.96
C LYS A 15 15.83 -3.18 -11.37
N THR A 16 15.67 -3.50 -10.08
CA THR A 16 16.46 -4.53 -9.40
C THR A 16 15.98 -5.93 -9.79
N ILE A 17 14.67 -6.16 -9.74
CA ILE A 17 14.08 -7.49 -10.01
C ILE A 17 14.25 -7.88 -11.49
N GLU A 18 14.19 -6.93 -12.41
CA GLU A 18 14.40 -7.19 -13.85
C GLU A 18 15.80 -7.79 -14.12
N LYS A 19 16.82 -7.42 -13.33
CA LYS A 19 18.17 -7.99 -13.45
C LYS A 19 18.24 -9.45 -13.03
N TYR A 20 17.42 -9.86 -12.05
CA TYR A 20 17.41 -11.21 -11.51
C TYR A 20 16.62 -12.19 -12.38
N LEU A 21 15.53 -11.75 -13.01
CA LEU A 21 14.60 -12.60 -13.73
C LEU A 21 15.01 -12.90 -15.19
N GLY A 22 15.90 -12.09 -15.78
CA GLY A 22 16.40 -12.32 -17.13
C GLY A 22 15.41 -11.94 -18.26
N LYS A 23 15.73 -12.34 -19.50
CA LYS A 23 15.12 -11.82 -20.74
C LYS A 23 13.67 -12.27 -20.99
N ASP A 24 13.21 -13.32 -20.33
CA ASP A 24 11.83 -13.83 -20.50
C ASP A 24 10.81 -13.03 -19.69
N TYR A 25 11.28 -12.11 -18.84
CA TYR A 25 10.46 -11.28 -17.98
C TYR A 25 10.61 -9.79 -18.34
N THR A 26 9.48 -9.11 -18.41
CA THR A 26 9.43 -7.64 -18.44
C THR A 26 8.92 -7.16 -17.10
N VAL A 27 9.71 -6.37 -16.36
CA VAL A 27 9.32 -5.85 -15.05
C VAL A 27 8.90 -4.39 -15.18
N ARG A 28 7.73 -4.04 -14.63
CA ARG A 28 7.18 -2.67 -14.64
C ARG A 28 6.67 -2.31 -13.26
N SER A 29 6.59 -1.00 -13.01
CA SER A 29 6.05 -0.49 -11.76
C SER A 29 4.69 0.16 -11.96
N SER A 30 3.78 -0.06 -11.00
CA SER A 30 2.52 0.68 -10.87
C SER A 30 2.71 2.09 -10.29
N VAL A 31 3.89 2.35 -9.72
CA VAL A 31 4.19 3.59 -8.97
C VAL A 31 3.19 3.79 -7.83
N GLY A 32 3.05 2.76 -6.99
CA GLY A 32 2.12 2.71 -5.86
C GLY A 32 0.69 2.35 -6.28
N HIS A 33 -0.28 2.86 -5.52
CA HIS A 33 -1.71 2.65 -5.82
C HIS A 33 -2.13 3.30 -7.13
N ILE A 34 -2.90 2.58 -7.94
CA ILE A 34 -3.44 3.07 -9.23
C ILE A 34 -4.90 3.49 -9.13
N ARG A 35 -5.63 3.03 -8.08
CA ARG A 35 -7.02 3.38 -7.78
C ARG A 35 -7.11 3.92 -6.36
N ASP A 36 -8.04 4.82 -6.14
CA ASP A 36 -8.42 5.31 -4.82
C ASP A 36 -9.92 5.58 -4.80
N LEU A 37 -10.48 5.78 -3.60
CA LEU A 37 -11.86 6.22 -3.45
C LEU A 37 -12.10 7.51 -4.25
N VAL A 38 -13.24 7.61 -4.91
CA VAL A 38 -13.61 8.81 -5.67
C VAL A 38 -13.42 10.06 -4.82
N LYS A 39 -12.90 11.12 -5.46
CA LYS A 39 -12.58 12.38 -4.76
C LYS A 39 -13.83 13.22 -4.44
N LYS A 40 -14.88 13.07 -5.25
CA LYS A 40 -16.13 13.83 -5.08
C LYS A 40 -17.04 13.13 -4.08
N GLY A 41 -17.39 13.82 -2.99
CA GLY A 41 -18.23 13.25 -1.93
C GLY A 41 -17.48 12.30 -1.01
N LEU A 42 -18.21 11.47 -0.29
CA LEU A 42 -17.68 10.52 0.68
C LEU A 42 -16.92 9.37 -0.02
N GLY A 43 -17.38 8.96 -1.19
CA GLY A 43 -16.80 7.84 -1.93
C GLY A 43 -17.05 6.47 -1.31
N VAL A 44 -18.00 6.41 -0.38
CA VAL A 44 -18.44 5.19 0.33
C VAL A 44 -19.96 5.25 0.42
N ASP A 45 -20.62 4.16 0.07
CA ASP A 45 -22.07 4.03 0.20
C ASP A 45 -22.40 3.53 1.61
N THR A 46 -22.83 4.43 2.48
CA THR A 46 -23.14 4.13 3.89
C THR A 46 -24.45 3.38 4.08
N GLU A 47 -25.33 3.34 3.06
CA GLU A 47 -26.60 2.66 3.10
C GLU A 47 -26.49 1.22 2.57
N ASN A 48 -25.42 0.93 1.82
CA ASN A 48 -25.16 -0.36 1.22
C ASN A 48 -23.83 -0.95 1.75
N ASP A 49 -23.84 -1.39 2.98
CA ASP A 49 -22.73 -2.09 3.68
C ASP A 49 -21.35 -1.39 3.55
N PHE A 50 -21.37 -0.05 3.47
CA PHE A 50 -20.17 0.78 3.31
C PHE A 50 -19.35 0.46 2.04
N GLU A 51 -20.02 0.10 0.95
CA GLU A 51 -19.37 -0.27 -0.30
C GLU A 51 -18.51 0.89 -0.82
N PRO A 52 -17.19 0.64 -1.05
CA PRO A 52 -16.28 1.67 -1.51
C PRO A 52 -16.37 1.88 -3.02
N ASN A 53 -16.50 3.12 -3.45
CA ASN A 53 -16.49 3.51 -4.86
C ASN A 53 -15.07 3.93 -5.27
N TYR A 54 -14.41 3.10 -6.08
CA TYR A 54 -13.04 3.31 -6.55
C TYR A 54 -12.98 3.89 -7.96
N GLU A 55 -12.04 4.80 -8.18
CA GLU A 55 -11.69 5.31 -9.50
C GLU A 55 -10.19 5.21 -9.75
N ILE A 56 -9.79 5.10 -11.03
CA ILE A 56 -8.39 5.22 -11.41
C ILE A 56 -7.95 6.66 -11.20
N SER A 57 -6.91 6.86 -10.39
CA SER A 57 -6.36 8.18 -10.12
C SER A 57 -5.95 8.87 -11.42
N PRO A 58 -6.29 10.15 -11.63
CA PRO A 58 -6.04 10.86 -12.89
C PRO A 58 -4.57 10.80 -13.36
N ASP A 59 -3.63 10.91 -12.42
CA ASP A 59 -2.19 10.83 -12.63
C ASP A 59 -1.70 9.42 -12.99
N LYS A 60 -2.53 8.38 -12.77
CA LYS A 60 -2.21 6.98 -13.05
C LYS A 60 -2.77 6.44 -14.37
N LYS A 61 -3.62 7.22 -15.06
CA LYS A 61 -4.27 6.77 -16.29
C LYS A 61 -3.28 6.31 -17.36
N THR A 62 -2.16 7.02 -17.52
CA THR A 62 -1.12 6.68 -18.51
C THR A 62 -0.45 5.36 -18.17
N ILE A 63 -0.04 5.19 -16.92
CA ILE A 63 0.59 3.95 -16.43
C ILE A 63 -0.37 2.75 -16.56
N VAL A 64 -1.64 2.91 -16.19
CA VAL A 64 -2.65 1.86 -16.34
C VAL A 64 -2.82 1.47 -17.81
N LYS A 65 -2.85 2.44 -18.71
CA LYS A 65 -2.94 2.17 -20.17
C LYS A 65 -1.72 1.39 -20.68
N GLU A 66 -0.52 1.75 -20.26
CA GLU A 66 0.72 1.04 -20.60
C GLU A 66 0.74 -0.39 -20.05
N LEU A 67 0.44 -0.55 -18.77
CA LEU A 67 0.39 -1.87 -18.12
C LEU A 67 -0.67 -2.76 -18.77
N LYS A 68 -1.86 -2.22 -19.09
CA LYS A 68 -2.92 -2.98 -19.78
C LYS A 68 -2.48 -3.43 -21.16
N ALA A 69 -1.73 -2.60 -21.90
CA ALA A 69 -1.20 -2.97 -23.21
C ALA A 69 -0.11 -4.05 -23.13
N LEU A 70 0.70 -4.06 -22.08
CA LEU A 70 1.70 -5.09 -21.83
C LEU A 70 1.07 -6.39 -21.34
N ALA A 71 0.10 -6.33 -20.44
CA ALA A 71 -0.61 -7.47 -19.91
C ALA A 71 -1.32 -8.27 -21.01
N LYS A 72 -1.92 -7.58 -22.01
CA LYS A 72 -2.54 -8.24 -23.17
C LYS A 72 -1.57 -9.04 -24.03
N LYS A 73 -0.27 -8.72 -24.01
CA LYS A 73 0.77 -9.39 -24.79
C LYS A 73 1.48 -10.48 -23.99
N ALA A 74 1.36 -10.46 -22.67
CA ALA A 74 1.99 -11.44 -21.81
C ALA A 74 1.19 -12.74 -21.75
N GLU A 75 1.90 -13.85 -21.62
CA GLU A 75 1.30 -15.17 -21.36
C GLU A 75 0.88 -15.27 -19.88
N ILE A 76 1.70 -14.75 -18.98
CA ILE A 76 1.46 -14.71 -17.52
C ILE A 76 1.75 -13.31 -16.99
N VAL A 77 0.89 -12.82 -16.10
CA VAL A 77 1.08 -11.58 -15.35
C VAL A 77 1.34 -11.93 -13.88
N TRP A 78 2.46 -11.44 -13.37
CA TRP A 78 2.92 -11.64 -12.01
C TRP A 78 2.71 -10.36 -11.20
N LEU A 79 1.91 -10.43 -10.15
CA LEU A 79 1.68 -9.34 -9.21
C LEU A 79 2.65 -9.52 -8.03
N ALA A 80 3.71 -8.73 -8.02
CA ALA A 80 4.87 -8.87 -7.15
C ALA A 80 5.03 -7.65 -6.22
N THR A 81 3.96 -7.27 -5.55
CA THR A 81 3.91 -6.20 -4.55
C THR A 81 4.22 -6.74 -3.16
N ASP A 82 4.45 -5.86 -2.18
CA ASP A 82 4.85 -6.23 -0.82
C ASP A 82 3.91 -7.24 -0.15
N GLU A 83 4.47 -7.99 0.80
CA GLU A 83 3.74 -8.98 1.61
C GLU A 83 3.05 -8.33 2.80
N ASP A 84 2.20 -7.35 2.51
CA ASP A 84 1.35 -6.72 3.50
C ASP A 84 -0.03 -6.38 2.89
N ARG A 85 -0.95 -5.88 3.71
CA ARG A 85 -2.29 -5.52 3.24
C ARG A 85 -2.29 -4.42 2.18
N GLU A 86 -1.33 -3.49 2.20
CA GLU A 86 -1.21 -2.42 1.20
C GLU A 86 -0.77 -3.00 -0.15
N GLY A 87 0.25 -3.88 -0.15
CA GLY A 87 0.69 -4.59 -1.35
C GLY A 87 -0.39 -5.53 -1.91
N GLU A 88 -1.16 -6.19 -1.05
CA GLU A 88 -2.27 -7.03 -1.47
C GLU A 88 -3.39 -6.22 -2.13
N ALA A 89 -3.73 -5.06 -1.57
CA ALA A 89 -4.71 -4.14 -2.16
C ALA A 89 -4.21 -3.57 -3.50
N ILE A 90 -2.91 -3.25 -3.65
CA ILE A 90 -2.33 -2.83 -4.93
C ILE A 90 -2.49 -3.94 -5.97
N SER A 91 -2.18 -5.19 -5.62
CA SER A 91 -2.35 -6.35 -6.50
C SER A 91 -3.79 -6.54 -6.94
N TRP A 92 -4.76 -6.45 -6.01
CA TRP A 92 -6.18 -6.53 -6.31
C TRP A 92 -6.63 -5.36 -7.22
N HIS A 93 -6.22 -4.13 -6.92
CA HIS A 93 -6.53 -2.98 -7.78
C HIS A 93 -5.94 -3.12 -9.19
N LEU A 94 -4.76 -3.75 -9.33
CA LEU A 94 -4.18 -4.05 -10.64
C LEU A 94 -5.00 -5.12 -11.38
N LEU A 95 -5.42 -6.19 -10.69
CA LEU A 95 -6.28 -7.23 -11.28
C LEU A 95 -7.53 -6.60 -11.90
N GLU A 96 -8.24 -5.77 -11.13
CA GLU A 96 -9.46 -5.09 -11.55
C GLU A 96 -9.24 -4.05 -12.66
N ALA A 97 -8.29 -3.11 -12.46
CA ALA A 97 -8.10 -1.99 -13.37
C ALA A 97 -7.53 -2.40 -14.73
N LEU A 98 -6.72 -3.45 -14.76
CA LEU A 98 -6.14 -3.98 -15.99
C LEU A 98 -7.04 -5.03 -16.66
N ASP A 99 -8.12 -5.46 -15.99
CA ASP A 99 -9.05 -6.49 -16.45
C ASP A 99 -8.26 -7.80 -16.74
N LEU A 100 -7.53 -8.26 -15.72
CA LEU A 100 -6.65 -9.42 -15.86
C LEU A 100 -7.45 -10.72 -15.75
N ASP A 101 -7.07 -11.69 -16.56
CA ASP A 101 -7.56 -13.06 -16.46
C ASP A 101 -6.88 -13.75 -15.26
N GLU A 102 -7.65 -14.15 -14.26
CA GLU A 102 -7.13 -14.82 -13.06
C GLU A 102 -6.38 -16.11 -13.39
N SER A 103 -6.77 -16.81 -14.44
CA SER A 103 -6.09 -18.04 -14.87
C SER A 103 -4.64 -17.80 -15.30
N LYS A 104 -4.36 -16.58 -15.80
CA LYS A 104 -3.04 -16.12 -16.25
C LYS A 104 -2.35 -15.19 -15.25
N THR A 105 -2.98 -14.92 -14.12
CA THR A 105 -2.44 -14.03 -13.09
C THR A 105 -1.85 -14.86 -11.96
N ARG A 106 -0.70 -14.44 -11.46
CA ARG A 106 0.00 -15.07 -10.34
C ARG A 106 0.37 -13.99 -9.32
N ARG A 107 0.09 -14.23 -8.06
CA ARG A 107 0.54 -13.40 -6.94
C ARG A 107 1.84 -13.99 -6.38
N VAL A 108 2.87 -13.18 -6.25
CA VAL A 108 4.13 -13.56 -5.61
C VAL A 108 4.46 -12.59 -4.49
N VAL A 109 5.00 -13.12 -3.41
CA VAL A 109 5.40 -12.36 -2.23
C VAL A 109 6.83 -12.71 -1.85
N TYR A 110 7.55 -11.73 -1.37
CA TYR A 110 8.93 -11.86 -0.91
C TYR A 110 9.16 -10.86 0.23
N ASN A 111 9.98 -11.25 1.18
CA ASN A 111 10.33 -10.43 2.35
C ASN A 111 11.66 -9.68 2.17
N GLU A 112 12.42 -10.00 1.12
CA GLU A 112 13.68 -9.34 0.76
C GLU A 112 13.88 -9.32 -0.76
N ILE A 113 14.67 -8.36 -1.26
CA ILE A 113 14.93 -8.21 -2.70
C ILE A 113 16.33 -8.77 -3.01
N THR A 114 16.48 -10.07 -2.81
CA THR A 114 17.64 -10.85 -3.26
C THR A 114 17.24 -11.73 -4.44
N GLU A 115 18.23 -12.16 -5.24
CA GLU A 115 17.99 -13.02 -6.39
C GLU A 115 17.31 -14.32 -5.98
N ASP A 116 17.82 -14.98 -4.93
CA ASP A 116 17.29 -16.24 -4.41
C ASP A 116 15.85 -16.12 -3.92
N ALA A 117 15.53 -15.03 -3.18
CA ALA A 117 14.17 -14.80 -2.68
C ALA A 117 13.18 -14.55 -3.82
N ILE A 118 13.57 -13.78 -4.83
CA ILE A 118 12.73 -13.49 -6.00
C ILE A 118 12.50 -14.76 -6.84
N LEU A 119 13.54 -15.54 -7.12
CA LEU A 119 13.40 -16.80 -7.87
C LEU A 119 12.56 -17.82 -7.09
N LYS A 120 12.74 -17.91 -5.78
CA LYS A 120 11.91 -18.76 -4.90
C LYS A 120 10.43 -18.32 -4.95
N ALA A 121 10.15 -17.01 -4.92
CA ALA A 121 8.80 -16.48 -4.98
C ALA A 121 8.13 -16.79 -6.32
N ILE A 122 8.83 -16.63 -7.44
CA ILE A 122 8.32 -16.98 -8.79
C ILE A 122 7.99 -18.48 -8.90
N ASN A 123 8.79 -19.34 -8.26
CA ASN A 123 8.55 -20.78 -8.27
C ASN A 123 7.43 -21.23 -7.32
N ASN A 124 6.97 -20.35 -6.41
CA ASN A 124 5.92 -20.65 -5.43
C ASN A 124 4.84 -19.56 -5.43
N PRO A 125 4.12 -19.36 -6.55
CA PRO A 125 3.07 -18.37 -6.63
C PRO A 125 1.84 -18.78 -5.81
N ARG A 126 1.08 -17.77 -5.39
CA ARG A 126 -0.24 -17.94 -4.75
C ARG A 126 -1.33 -17.14 -5.46
N THR A 127 -2.51 -17.14 -4.93
CA THR A 127 -3.61 -16.23 -5.29
C THR A 127 -3.59 -14.99 -4.41
N ILE A 128 -4.39 -13.99 -4.78
CA ILE A 128 -4.63 -12.80 -3.94
C ILE A 128 -5.34 -13.23 -2.65
N ASP A 129 -4.87 -12.72 -1.51
CA ASP A 129 -5.52 -12.92 -0.21
C ASP A 129 -6.59 -11.83 0.01
N PHE A 130 -7.83 -12.18 -0.24
CA PHE A 130 -8.97 -11.28 -0.07
C PHE A 130 -9.22 -10.86 1.38
N ASN A 131 -8.73 -11.59 2.38
CA ASN A 131 -8.82 -11.14 3.78
C ASN A 131 -7.93 -9.91 4.01
N LEU A 132 -6.72 -9.90 3.45
CA LEU A 132 -5.83 -8.74 3.49
C LEU A 132 -6.37 -7.57 2.66
N VAL A 133 -6.96 -7.83 1.49
CA VAL A 133 -7.64 -6.81 0.68
C VAL A 133 -8.77 -6.18 1.47
N ASN A 134 -9.65 -6.97 2.06
CA ASN A 134 -10.78 -6.49 2.86
C ASN A 134 -10.32 -5.71 4.09
N ALA A 135 -9.25 -6.15 4.75
CA ALA A 135 -8.65 -5.43 5.88
C ALA A 135 -8.12 -4.05 5.47
N GLN A 136 -7.51 -3.93 4.29
CA GLN A 136 -7.07 -2.65 3.75
C GLN A 136 -8.26 -1.77 3.35
N GLN A 137 -9.28 -2.33 2.69
CA GLN A 137 -10.50 -1.61 2.33
C GLN A 137 -11.22 -1.06 3.56
N ALA A 138 -11.44 -1.90 4.58
CA ALA A 138 -12.06 -1.49 5.83
C ALA A 138 -11.31 -0.32 6.49
N ARG A 139 -9.97 -0.39 6.51
CA ARG A 139 -9.15 0.72 7.00
C ARG A 139 -9.34 1.98 6.14
N ARG A 140 -9.34 1.85 4.81
CA ARG A 140 -9.47 2.97 3.89
C ARG A 140 -10.83 3.66 4.04
N VAL A 141 -11.88 2.86 4.15
CA VAL A 141 -13.26 3.34 4.40
C VAL A 141 -13.34 4.06 5.75
N LEU A 142 -12.81 3.45 6.80
CA LEU A 142 -12.84 4.04 8.15
C LEU A 142 -12.07 5.37 8.19
N ASP A 143 -10.89 5.47 7.57
CA ASP A 143 -10.12 6.72 7.51
C ASP A 143 -10.89 7.80 6.74
N ARG A 144 -11.63 7.44 5.69
CA ARG A 144 -12.49 8.34 4.93
C ARG A 144 -13.66 8.85 5.77
N LEU A 145 -14.37 7.95 6.45
CA LEU A 145 -15.49 8.31 7.34
C LEU A 145 -15.05 9.24 8.46
N VAL A 146 -14.00 8.86 9.21
CA VAL A 146 -13.45 9.70 10.28
C VAL A 146 -13.05 11.07 9.77
N GLY A 147 -12.35 11.14 8.64
CA GLY A 147 -11.91 12.42 8.07
C GLY A 147 -13.09 13.32 7.67
N PHE A 148 -14.10 12.77 7.04
CA PHE A 148 -15.24 13.54 6.52
C PHE A 148 -16.26 13.92 7.60
N GLU A 149 -16.53 13.04 8.57
CA GLU A 149 -17.53 13.29 9.61
C GLU A 149 -16.98 14.12 10.78
N LEU A 150 -15.76 13.88 11.21
CA LEU A 150 -15.21 14.57 12.40
C LEU A 150 -14.51 15.90 12.07
N SER A 151 -13.92 16.06 10.88
CA SER A 151 -13.27 17.33 10.53
C SER A 151 -14.25 18.52 10.55
N PRO A 152 -15.49 18.44 10.04
CA PRO A 152 -16.48 19.52 10.15
C PRO A 152 -16.88 19.84 11.60
N VAL A 153 -16.87 18.84 12.49
CA VAL A 153 -17.11 19.08 13.93
C VAL A 153 -15.99 19.91 14.53
N LEU A 154 -14.73 19.57 14.20
CA LEU A 154 -13.57 20.36 14.64
C LEU A 154 -13.64 21.81 14.11
N TRP A 155 -14.05 22.00 12.85
CA TRP A 155 -14.17 23.35 12.27
C TRP A 155 -15.19 24.22 13.00
N ARG A 156 -16.30 23.62 13.39
CA ARG A 156 -17.38 24.33 14.10
C ARG A 156 -17.11 24.57 15.58
N LYS A 157 -16.39 23.64 16.23
CA LYS A 157 -16.25 23.63 17.69
C LYS A 157 -14.87 24.07 18.19
N VAL A 158 -13.83 24.00 17.35
CA VAL A 158 -12.45 24.30 17.75
C VAL A 158 -11.87 25.38 16.86
N LYS A 159 -11.51 25.07 15.60
CA LYS A 159 -10.89 26.02 14.66
C LYS A 159 -11.07 25.52 13.22
N PRO A 160 -11.31 26.42 12.24
CA PRO A 160 -11.30 26.06 10.82
C PRO A 160 -9.97 25.44 10.37
N SER A 161 -10.02 24.63 9.33
CA SER A 161 -8.88 23.95 8.70
C SER A 161 -8.18 22.87 9.55
N LEU A 162 -8.74 22.47 10.68
CA LEU A 162 -8.28 21.27 11.39
C LEU A 162 -8.76 20.02 10.65
N SER A 163 -8.00 18.92 10.74
CA SER A 163 -8.42 17.62 10.24
C SER A 163 -8.42 16.56 11.33
N ALA A 164 -9.44 15.71 11.31
CA ALA A 164 -9.49 14.52 12.13
C ALA A 164 -8.83 13.35 11.38
N GLY A 165 -8.08 12.54 12.10
CA GLY A 165 -7.48 11.33 11.53
C GLY A 165 -7.05 10.37 12.63
N ARG A 166 -7.36 9.10 12.45
CA ARG A 166 -7.07 8.05 13.45
C ARG A 166 -5.59 7.97 13.79
N VAL A 167 -4.73 7.96 12.78
CA VAL A 167 -3.27 7.85 12.95
C VAL A 167 -2.69 9.15 13.49
N GLN A 168 -3.04 10.29 12.90
CA GLN A 168 -2.48 11.59 13.33
C GLN A 168 -2.85 11.95 14.77
N SER A 169 -4.06 11.64 15.22
CA SER A 169 -4.49 11.90 16.59
C SER A 169 -3.67 11.11 17.61
N VAL A 170 -3.41 9.85 17.33
CA VAL A 170 -2.55 9.00 18.19
C VAL A 170 -1.10 9.45 18.15
N ALA A 171 -0.56 9.78 16.96
CA ALA A 171 0.82 10.27 16.83
C ALA A 171 1.04 11.56 17.61
N VAL A 172 0.14 12.53 17.51
CA VAL A 172 0.20 13.78 18.29
C VAL A 172 0.13 13.49 19.77
N ARG A 173 -0.77 12.61 20.22
CA ARG A 173 -0.88 12.22 21.62
C ARG A 173 0.43 11.64 22.16
N LEU A 174 1.04 10.69 21.43
CA LEU A 174 2.30 10.07 21.84
C LEU A 174 3.44 11.10 21.95
N ILE A 175 3.51 12.06 21.02
CA ILE A 175 4.51 13.14 21.05
C ILE A 175 4.27 14.03 22.28
N VAL A 176 3.03 14.45 22.54
CA VAL A 176 2.70 15.31 23.67
C VAL A 176 2.95 14.61 25.01
N GLU A 177 2.59 13.33 25.14
CA GLU A 177 2.85 12.54 26.34
C GLU A 177 4.36 12.44 26.59
N ARG A 178 5.16 12.18 25.56
CA ARG A 178 6.63 12.13 25.68
C ARG A 178 7.22 13.50 26.05
N GLU A 179 6.74 14.59 25.47
CA GLU A 179 7.23 15.93 25.80
C GLU A 179 6.95 16.29 27.25
N ARG A 180 5.76 15.94 27.76
CA ARG A 180 5.43 16.12 29.18
C ARG A 180 6.32 15.29 30.12
N GLU A 181 6.70 14.07 29.72
CA GLU A 181 7.68 13.28 30.49
C GLU A 181 9.06 13.95 30.50
N ILE A 182 9.48 14.54 29.38
CA ILE A 182 10.77 15.26 29.27
C ILE A 182 10.75 16.52 30.14
N GLU A 183 9.68 17.32 30.07
CA GLU A 183 9.51 18.52 30.88
C GLU A 183 9.46 18.24 32.41
N GLY A 184 8.84 17.11 32.79
CA GLY A 184 8.76 16.65 34.17
C GLY A 184 10.01 15.90 34.67
N PHE A 185 10.97 15.64 33.81
CA PHE A 185 12.13 14.83 34.16
C PHE A 185 13.11 15.58 35.01
N THR A 186 13.38 15.06 36.22
CA THR A 186 14.43 15.55 37.08
C THR A 186 15.68 14.71 36.92
N SER A 187 16.76 15.31 36.45
CA SER A 187 18.03 14.61 36.25
C SER A 187 18.63 14.18 37.59
N VAL A 188 18.89 12.88 37.71
CA VAL A 188 19.60 12.28 38.85
C VAL A 188 20.95 11.76 38.40
N ASN A 189 22.00 12.16 39.05
CA ASN A 189 23.35 11.67 38.74
C ASN A 189 23.47 10.19 39.10
N SER A 190 23.98 9.41 38.18
CA SER A 190 24.30 7.99 38.37
C SER A 190 25.74 7.71 37.94
N PHE A 191 26.37 6.73 38.59
CA PHE A 191 27.74 6.34 38.33
C PHE A 191 27.75 4.85 37.91
N ARG A 192 28.46 4.55 36.84
CA ARG A 192 28.80 3.18 36.49
C ARG A 192 30.21 2.88 36.92
N VAL A 193 30.35 1.93 37.84
CA VAL A 193 31.67 1.47 38.29
C VAL A 193 31.99 0.18 37.55
N VAL A 194 33.17 0.13 36.91
CA VAL A 194 33.69 -1.05 36.22
C VAL A 194 35.04 -1.41 36.84
N ALA A 195 35.19 -2.66 37.29
CA ALA A 195 36.44 -3.22 37.77
C ALA A 195 36.97 -4.24 36.75
N HIS A 196 38.23 -4.15 36.41
CA HIS A 196 38.96 -5.16 35.65
C HIS A 196 39.81 -5.95 36.61
N PHE A 197 39.61 -7.27 36.67
CA PHE A 197 40.37 -8.19 37.50
C PHE A 197 41.40 -8.95 36.68
#